data_2b12a7de9c2d40f3f04cb9fed62f8b95
#
_entry.id   2b12a7de9c2d40f3f04cb9fed62f8b95
#
_cell.length_a   1.000
_cell.length_b   1.000
_cell.length_c   1.000
_cell.angle_alpha   90.00
_cell.angle_beta   90.00
_cell.angle_gamma   90.00
#
_symmetry.space_group_name_H-M   'P 1'
#
loop_
_entity.id
_entity.type
_entity.pdbx_description
1 polymer ?
#
loop_
_entity_poly.entity_id
_entity_poly.type
_entity_poly.pdbx_seq_one_letter_code
_entity_poly.pdbx_strand_id
1 'polypeptide(L)'
;ESAAASASLNDDAAATLFLAGIAARFANQPGFNVFWAVTAFDLYAPGLEQVGLGPEKLLYAQGRKDIEVLAMAEDALRDGSLACVIVEVKAADMTATRRLQLAACDGQTPILLYRRHRARERCPLAAPSSAMTRWRIGCLASERLPWPGVGRPRWQVELVRQRNGDPFSLELEACDAKGRLALPAATADRTAAQERAISHAA
;
A
#
# COMPACT_ATOMS: atom_id res chain seq x y z
N GLU A 1 -2.51 -3.94 8.11
CA GLU A 1 -1.63 -4.97 7.57
C GLU A 1 -1.92 -5.19 6.09
N SER A 2 -0.89 -5.35 5.29
CA SER A 2 -1.02 -5.59 3.85
C SER A 2 -0.04 -6.66 3.36
N ALA A 3 -0.34 -7.25 2.21
CA ALA A 3 0.56 -8.09 1.44
C ALA A 3 0.28 -7.92 -0.06
N ALA A 4 1.27 -8.23 -0.89
CA ALA A 4 1.08 -8.40 -2.32
C ALA A 4 0.13 -9.58 -2.61
N ALA A 5 -0.57 -9.54 -3.74
CA ALA A 5 -1.50 -10.61 -4.14
C ALA A 5 -0.76 -11.92 -4.45
N SER A 6 0.44 -11.82 -4.98
CA SER A 6 1.34 -12.94 -5.24
C SER A 6 2.80 -12.59 -4.93
N ALA A 7 3.70 -13.56 -5.10
CA ALA A 7 5.14 -13.36 -4.99
C ALA A 7 5.77 -12.75 -6.26
N SER A 8 4.97 -12.21 -7.18
CA SER A 8 5.48 -11.54 -8.38
C SER A 8 6.07 -10.17 -8.02
N LEU A 9 7.08 -9.74 -8.78
CA LEU A 9 7.67 -8.40 -8.61
C LEU A 9 6.65 -7.28 -8.90
N ASN A 10 5.72 -7.50 -9.80
CA ASN A 10 4.69 -6.51 -10.14
C ASN A 10 3.72 -6.28 -8.98
N ASP A 11 3.26 -7.35 -8.32
CA ASP A 11 2.38 -7.25 -7.16
C ASP A 11 3.11 -6.67 -5.96
N ASP A 12 4.37 -7.03 -5.76
CA ASP A 12 5.21 -6.48 -4.69
C ASP A 12 5.43 -4.97 -4.87
N ALA A 13 5.75 -4.53 -6.10
CA ALA A 13 5.87 -3.12 -6.43
C ALA A 13 4.53 -2.37 -6.24
N ALA A 14 3.41 -2.95 -6.66
CA ALA A 14 2.08 -2.35 -6.47
C ALA A 14 1.76 -2.18 -4.97
N ALA A 15 2.02 -3.19 -4.14
CA ALA A 15 1.80 -3.13 -2.70
C ALA A 15 2.71 -2.09 -2.03
N THR A 16 3.98 -2.01 -2.42
CA THR A 16 4.94 -1.01 -1.93
C THR A 16 4.48 0.41 -2.26
N LEU A 17 4.09 0.67 -3.52
CA LEU A 17 3.61 1.99 -3.94
C LEU A 17 2.25 2.35 -3.33
N PHE A 18 1.37 1.39 -3.12
CA PHE A 18 0.12 1.60 -2.39
C PHE A 18 0.37 2.09 -0.96
N LEU A 19 1.29 1.45 -0.23
CA LEU A 19 1.67 1.86 1.13
C LEU A 19 2.36 3.22 1.14
N ALA A 20 3.26 3.47 0.19
CA ALA A 20 3.93 4.76 0.05
C ALA A 20 2.94 5.90 -0.19
N GLY A 21 1.94 5.70 -1.05
CA GLY A 21 0.89 6.68 -1.30
C GLY A 21 0.04 6.97 -0.05
N ILE A 22 -0.32 5.95 0.73
CA ILE A 22 -1.02 6.13 2.01
C ILE A 22 -0.14 6.93 2.98
N ALA A 23 1.12 6.55 3.13
CA ALA A 23 2.07 7.23 4.04
C ALA A 23 2.31 8.69 3.63
N ALA A 24 2.41 8.97 2.31
CA ALA A 24 2.53 10.32 1.79
C ALA A 24 1.36 11.22 2.21
N ARG A 25 0.15 10.66 2.31
CA ARG A 25 -1.02 11.42 2.78
C ARG A 25 -0.94 11.76 4.27
N PHE A 26 -0.40 10.86 5.10
CA PHE A 26 -0.16 11.17 6.51
C PHE A 26 0.94 12.25 6.66
N ALA A 27 1.99 12.18 5.85
CA ALA A 27 3.11 13.13 5.85
C ALA A 27 2.83 14.42 5.04
N ASN A 28 1.57 14.74 4.73
CA ASN A 28 1.24 15.94 3.95
C ASN A 28 1.40 17.25 4.73
N GLN A 29 1.61 17.20 6.04
CA GLN A 29 1.88 18.35 6.88
C GLN A 29 3.40 18.60 6.99
N PRO A 30 3.87 19.87 6.99
CA PRO A 30 5.29 20.17 7.20
C PRO A 30 5.78 19.68 8.56
N GLY A 31 7.00 19.14 8.60
CA GLY A 31 7.65 18.67 9.83
C GLY A 31 7.29 17.23 10.24
N PHE A 32 6.37 16.58 9.55
CA PHE A 32 6.01 15.19 9.84
C PHE A 32 6.69 14.24 8.85
N ASN A 33 7.43 13.27 9.37
CA ASN A 33 8.15 12.26 8.59
C ASN A 33 7.49 10.89 8.69
N VAL A 34 7.72 10.07 7.65
CA VAL A 34 7.41 8.65 7.63
C VAL A 34 8.66 7.89 8.05
N PHE A 35 8.53 6.98 9.00
CA PHE A 35 9.57 6.02 9.32
C PHE A 35 9.29 4.70 8.58
N TRP A 36 10.25 4.21 7.81
CA TRP A 36 10.12 2.98 7.05
C TRP A 36 11.23 2.00 7.44
N ALA A 37 10.87 0.95 8.16
CA ALA A 37 11.79 -0.07 8.63
C ALA A 37 11.71 -1.34 7.78
N VAL A 38 12.86 -1.84 7.33
CA VAL A 38 12.99 -2.95 6.38
C VAL A 38 14.08 -3.93 6.78
N THR A 39 14.06 -5.13 6.19
CA THR A 39 15.18 -6.09 6.27
C THR A 39 16.15 -5.98 5.09
N ALA A 40 15.77 -5.33 3.99
CA ALA A 40 16.61 -5.12 2.82
C ALA A 40 16.35 -3.73 2.21
N PHE A 41 17.41 -3.03 1.81
CA PHE A 41 17.31 -1.76 1.11
C PHE A 41 17.05 -2.00 -0.39
N ASP A 42 15.78 -2.15 -0.75
CA ASP A 42 15.35 -2.39 -2.13
C ASP A 42 14.29 -1.40 -2.64
N LEU A 43 14.02 -0.33 -1.88
CA LEU A 43 13.09 0.72 -2.29
C LEU A 43 13.70 1.59 -3.39
N TYR A 44 12.90 1.84 -4.41
CA TYR A 44 13.27 2.72 -5.52
C TYR A 44 12.73 4.14 -5.28
N ALA A 45 13.60 5.04 -4.80
CA ALA A 45 13.22 6.40 -4.39
C ALA A 45 12.41 7.19 -5.44
N PRO A 46 12.76 7.20 -6.75
CA PRO A 46 11.95 7.89 -7.75
C PRO A 46 10.52 7.33 -7.87
N GLY A 47 10.31 6.04 -7.60
CA GLY A 47 8.98 5.43 -7.58
C GLY A 47 8.16 5.91 -6.38
N LEU A 48 8.78 6.08 -5.22
CA LEU A 48 8.12 6.62 -4.03
C LEU A 48 7.73 8.08 -4.22
N GLU A 49 8.59 8.88 -4.84
CA GLU A 49 8.32 10.27 -5.17
C GLU A 49 7.12 10.43 -6.12
N GLN A 50 6.98 9.52 -7.10
CA GLN A 50 5.83 9.51 -8.02
C GLN A 50 4.48 9.35 -7.32
N VAL A 51 4.45 8.74 -6.16
CA VAL A 51 3.24 8.58 -5.33
C VAL A 51 3.17 9.57 -4.17
N GLY A 52 4.03 10.60 -4.17
CA GLY A 52 4.01 11.72 -3.23
C GLY A 52 4.86 11.55 -1.97
N LEU A 53 5.63 10.48 -1.86
CA LEU A 53 6.55 10.25 -0.75
C LEU A 53 7.99 10.60 -1.19
N GLY A 54 8.34 11.87 -1.10
CA GLY A 54 9.68 12.34 -1.39
C GLY A 54 10.70 11.96 -0.31
N PRO A 55 12.01 11.95 -0.67
CA PRO A 55 13.08 11.55 0.23
C PRO A 55 13.20 12.44 1.48
N GLU A 56 12.80 13.69 1.38
CA GLU A 56 12.82 14.66 2.49
C GLU A 56 11.81 14.33 3.61
N LYS A 57 10.85 13.45 3.31
CA LYS A 57 9.81 13.00 4.25
C LYS A 57 10.06 11.60 4.80
N LEU A 58 11.14 10.95 4.38
CA LEU A 58 11.37 9.53 4.64
C LEU A 58 12.59 9.30 5.53
N LEU A 59 12.36 8.72 6.70
CA LEU A 59 13.38 8.13 7.54
C LEU A 59 13.42 6.62 7.26
N TYR A 60 14.50 6.15 6.66
CA TYR A 60 14.64 4.78 6.19
C TYR A 60 15.65 4.01 7.04
N ALA A 61 15.23 2.92 7.68
CA ALA A 61 16.05 2.13 8.57
C ALA A 61 16.07 0.64 8.20
N GLN A 62 17.22 0.00 8.37
CA GLN A 62 17.41 -1.42 8.09
C GLN A 62 17.77 -2.20 9.35
N GLY A 63 17.03 -3.29 9.60
CA GLY A 63 17.39 -4.35 10.54
C GLY A 63 17.88 -5.59 9.80
N ARG A 64 18.69 -6.41 10.45
CA ARG A 64 19.19 -7.67 9.87
C ARG A 64 18.13 -8.78 9.85
N LYS A 65 17.16 -8.72 10.76
CA LYS A 65 16.12 -9.73 10.98
C LYS A 65 14.77 -9.04 11.24
N ASP A 66 13.69 -9.76 10.94
CA ASP A 66 12.33 -9.28 11.20
C ASP A 66 12.13 -8.78 12.65
N ILE A 67 12.72 -9.45 13.64
CA ILE A 67 12.60 -9.06 15.04
C ILE A 67 13.24 -7.69 15.34
N GLU A 68 14.34 -7.35 14.70
CA GLU A 68 14.99 -6.04 14.86
C GLU A 68 14.16 -4.94 14.20
N VAL A 69 13.60 -5.21 13.01
CA VAL A 69 12.70 -4.30 12.29
C VAL A 69 11.43 -4.04 13.10
N LEU A 70 10.85 -5.08 13.70
CA LEU A 70 9.66 -4.96 14.57
C LEU A 70 9.97 -4.15 15.83
N ALA A 71 11.16 -4.32 16.44
CA ALA A 71 11.57 -3.56 17.62
C ALA A 71 11.77 -2.07 17.29
N MET A 72 12.50 -1.75 16.20
CA MET A 72 12.65 -0.37 15.72
C MET A 72 11.30 0.32 15.47
N ALA A 73 10.37 -0.42 14.88
CA ALA A 73 9.03 0.09 14.61
C ALA A 73 8.24 0.34 15.90
N GLU A 74 8.36 -0.54 16.90
CA GLU A 74 7.71 -0.36 18.19
C GLU A 74 8.21 0.92 18.91
N ASP A 75 9.53 1.15 18.90
CA ASP A 75 10.13 2.35 19.46
C ASP A 75 9.69 3.62 18.72
N ALA A 76 9.72 3.57 17.37
CA ALA A 76 9.28 4.67 16.53
C ALA A 76 7.77 5.01 16.73
N LEU A 77 6.92 4.01 16.96
CA LEU A 77 5.51 4.22 17.24
C LEU A 77 5.28 4.89 18.58
N ARG A 78 6.05 4.50 19.62
CA ARG A 78 5.93 5.08 20.96
C ARG A 78 6.42 6.52 21.05
N ASP A 79 7.34 6.92 20.18
CA ASP A 79 7.84 8.30 20.12
C ASP A 79 6.72 9.30 19.80
N GLY A 80 5.77 8.94 18.95
CA GLY A 80 4.57 9.73 18.65
C GLY A 80 4.81 10.97 17.78
N SER A 81 6.05 11.25 17.35
CA SER A 81 6.40 12.42 16.53
C SER A 81 6.27 12.19 15.02
N LEU A 82 6.03 10.95 14.61
CA LEU A 82 6.02 10.54 13.20
C LEU A 82 4.62 10.62 12.60
N ALA A 83 4.55 10.96 11.32
CA ALA A 83 3.31 10.94 10.56
C ALA A 83 2.75 9.53 10.39
N CYS A 84 3.63 8.55 10.17
CA CYS A 84 3.28 7.16 9.94
C CYS A 84 4.53 6.29 10.08
N VAL A 85 4.34 5.04 10.50
CA VAL A 85 5.39 4.02 10.53
C VAL A 85 5.03 2.91 9.53
N ILE A 86 5.93 2.61 8.59
CA ILE A 86 5.84 1.46 7.69
C ILE A 86 6.85 0.43 8.15
N VAL A 87 6.41 -0.83 8.20
CA VAL A 87 7.22 -1.97 8.65
C VAL A 87 7.17 -3.06 7.61
N GLU A 88 8.30 -3.45 7.05
CA GLU A 88 8.38 -4.57 6.11
C GLU A 88 9.06 -5.78 6.73
N VAL A 89 8.31 -6.86 6.87
CA VAL A 89 8.80 -8.12 7.42
C VAL A 89 8.23 -9.31 6.66
N LYS A 90 8.94 -10.43 6.71
CA LYS A 90 8.45 -11.71 6.19
C LYS A 90 7.59 -12.44 7.20
N ALA A 91 7.88 -12.31 8.49
CA ALA A 91 7.14 -12.96 9.56
C ALA A 91 6.90 -12.00 10.72
N ALA A 92 5.69 -12.02 11.25
CA ALA A 92 5.32 -11.44 12.53
C ALA A 92 4.21 -12.32 13.12
N ASP A 93 4.36 -12.74 14.35
CA ASP A 93 3.36 -13.53 15.04
C ASP A 93 2.26 -12.65 15.68
N MET A 94 1.29 -13.27 16.33
CA MET A 94 0.20 -12.58 17.00
C MET A 94 0.73 -11.65 18.11
N THR A 95 1.77 -12.05 18.82
CA THR A 95 2.35 -11.27 19.92
C THR A 95 3.01 -10.01 19.39
N ALA A 96 3.83 -10.14 18.34
CA ALA A 96 4.49 -9.01 17.70
C ALA A 96 3.46 -8.01 17.12
N THR A 97 2.46 -8.49 16.41
CA THR A 97 1.42 -7.62 15.84
C THR A 97 0.57 -6.95 16.92
N ARG A 98 0.36 -7.61 18.07
CA ARG A 98 -0.33 -7.01 19.22
C ARG A 98 0.49 -5.91 19.88
N ARG A 99 1.81 -6.12 20.04
CA ARG A 99 2.72 -5.10 20.59
C ARG A 99 2.74 -3.85 19.71
N LEU A 100 2.87 -4.02 18.38
CA LEU A 100 2.80 -2.91 17.43
C LEU A 100 1.46 -2.16 17.49
N GLN A 101 0.34 -2.89 17.62
CA GLN A 101 -0.98 -2.27 17.76
C GLN A 101 -1.08 -1.41 19.03
N LEU A 102 -0.57 -1.91 20.17
CA LEU A 102 -0.56 -1.17 21.43
C LEU A 102 0.34 0.08 21.32
N ALA A 103 1.57 -0.07 20.81
CA ALA A 103 2.48 1.05 20.61
C ALA A 103 1.89 2.13 19.68
N ALA A 104 1.22 1.71 18.60
CA ALA A 104 0.53 2.64 17.70
C ALA A 104 -0.62 3.40 18.39
N CYS A 105 -1.35 2.74 19.29
CA CYS A 105 -2.40 3.39 20.08
C CYS A 105 -1.81 4.36 21.11
N ASP A 106 -0.76 3.96 21.81
CA ASP A 106 -0.11 4.79 22.85
C ASP A 106 0.52 6.05 22.24
N GLY A 107 1.26 5.90 21.14
CA GLY A 107 1.88 7.03 20.43
C GLY A 107 0.96 7.76 19.44
N GLN A 108 -0.30 7.32 19.29
CA GLN A 108 -1.26 7.84 18.31
C GLN A 108 -0.70 7.93 16.87
N THR A 109 0.23 7.05 16.53
CA THR A 109 0.92 7.01 15.25
C THR A 109 0.37 5.87 14.39
N PRO A 110 -0.10 6.15 13.15
CA PRO A 110 -0.54 5.12 12.23
C PRO A 110 0.57 4.14 11.87
N ILE A 111 0.22 2.83 11.82
CA ILE A 111 1.14 1.78 11.39
C ILE A 111 0.62 1.08 10.14
N LEU A 112 1.51 0.88 9.17
CA LEU A 112 1.32 0.10 7.96
C LEU A 112 2.30 -1.08 7.98
N LEU A 113 1.81 -2.27 8.33
CA LEU A 113 2.62 -3.49 8.35
C LEU A 113 2.53 -4.19 7.00
N TYR A 114 3.65 -4.24 6.27
CA TYR A 114 3.78 -4.97 5.01
C TYR A 114 4.38 -6.35 5.25
N ARG A 115 3.63 -7.38 4.90
CA ARG A 115 4.03 -8.78 4.96
C ARG A 115 4.52 -9.23 3.60
N ARG A 116 5.84 -9.29 3.43
CA ARG A 116 6.42 -9.78 2.18
C ARG A 116 6.22 -11.27 2.01
N HIS A 117 5.97 -11.71 0.78
CA HIS A 117 5.91 -13.13 0.45
C HIS A 117 7.29 -13.78 0.68
N ARG A 118 7.26 -15.01 1.20
CA ARG A 118 8.38 -15.94 1.10
C ARG A 118 8.18 -16.81 -0.13
N ALA A 119 9.27 -17.05 -0.86
CA ALA A 119 9.19 -17.92 -2.03
C ALA A 119 8.54 -19.27 -1.67
N ARG A 120 7.52 -19.67 -2.45
CA ARG A 120 6.76 -20.93 -2.30
C ARG A 120 5.86 -21.06 -1.04
N GLU A 121 5.70 -20.02 -0.26
CA GLU A 121 4.80 -20.07 0.90
C GLU A 121 3.37 -19.58 0.56
N ARG A 122 2.43 -19.94 1.45
CA ARG A 122 1.05 -19.43 1.40
C ARG A 122 1.02 -17.91 1.55
N CYS A 123 -0.11 -17.29 1.15
CA CYS A 123 -0.32 -15.86 1.33
C CYS A 123 0.03 -15.44 2.77
N PRO A 124 0.90 -14.44 2.98
CA PRO A 124 1.33 -14.00 4.31
C PRO A 124 0.16 -13.58 5.22
N LEU A 125 -0.97 -13.17 4.62
CA LEU A 125 -2.18 -12.80 5.34
C LEU A 125 -2.96 -14.02 5.90
N ALA A 126 -2.56 -15.24 5.64
CA ALA A 126 -3.16 -16.42 6.25
C ALA A 126 -2.77 -16.57 7.74
N ALA A 127 -1.62 -16.02 8.15
CA ALA A 127 -1.16 -16.08 9.53
C ALA A 127 -2.05 -15.21 10.45
N PRO A 128 -2.30 -15.62 11.72
CA PRO A 128 -3.01 -14.80 12.69
C PRO A 128 -2.34 -13.45 12.94
N SER A 129 -3.14 -12.40 13.14
CA SER A 129 -2.66 -11.04 13.38
C SER A 129 -3.68 -10.21 14.16
N SER A 130 -3.18 -9.26 14.97
CA SER A 130 -3.97 -8.26 15.68
C SER A 130 -4.37 -7.06 14.82
N ALA A 131 -4.00 -7.03 13.54
CA ALA A 131 -4.30 -5.90 12.66
C ALA A 131 -5.81 -5.62 12.57
N MET A 132 -6.17 -4.34 12.58
CA MET A 132 -7.56 -3.88 12.46
C MET A 132 -8.12 -4.15 11.06
N THR A 133 -7.31 -3.95 10.03
CA THR A 133 -7.63 -4.21 8.63
C THR A 133 -6.51 -5.00 7.96
N ARG A 134 -6.87 -5.84 6.99
CA ARG A 134 -5.93 -6.66 6.22
C ARG A 134 -6.21 -6.51 4.75
N TRP A 135 -5.21 -6.10 4.00
CA TRP A 135 -5.32 -5.74 2.60
C TRP A 135 -4.44 -6.61 1.72
N ARG A 136 -4.97 -6.99 0.56
CA ARG A 136 -4.22 -7.67 -0.50
C ARG A 136 -4.17 -6.76 -1.71
N ILE A 137 -2.98 -6.54 -2.26
CA ILE A 137 -2.76 -5.62 -3.37
C ILE A 137 -2.16 -6.39 -4.54
N GLY A 138 -2.81 -6.33 -5.68
CA GLY A 138 -2.35 -6.92 -6.92
C GLY A 138 -2.19 -5.88 -8.03
N CYS A 139 -1.27 -6.13 -8.94
CA CYS A 139 -1.09 -5.33 -10.14
C CYS A 139 -2.07 -5.79 -11.23
N LEU A 140 -2.72 -4.84 -11.88
CA LEU A 140 -3.57 -5.08 -13.04
C LEU A 140 -2.96 -4.45 -14.30
N ALA A 141 -3.39 -4.92 -15.45
CA ALA A 141 -3.02 -4.28 -16.71
C ALA A 141 -3.52 -2.83 -16.74
N SER A 142 -2.64 -1.90 -17.14
CA SER A 142 -3.02 -0.50 -17.34
C SER A 142 -4.03 -0.37 -18.48
N GLU A 143 -4.80 0.71 -18.47
CA GLU A 143 -5.70 1.03 -19.56
C GLU A 143 -4.94 1.21 -20.89
N ARG A 144 -5.50 0.68 -21.97
CA ARG A 144 -4.97 0.94 -23.29
C ARG A 144 -5.25 2.39 -23.67
N LEU A 145 -4.20 3.12 -24.00
CA LEU A 145 -4.32 4.46 -24.54
C LEU A 145 -4.69 4.40 -26.05
N PRO A 146 -5.42 5.39 -26.57
CA PRO A 146 -5.72 5.47 -28.00
C PRO A 146 -4.49 5.85 -28.86
N TRP A 147 -3.36 6.13 -28.24
CA TRP A 147 -2.06 6.41 -28.86
C TRP A 147 -0.99 5.49 -28.25
N PRO A 148 0.19 5.33 -28.92
CA PRO A 148 1.30 4.59 -28.34
C PRO A 148 1.75 5.17 -26.99
N GLY A 149 1.76 4.34 -25.95
CA GLY A 149 2.15 4.75 -24.59
C GLY A 149 1.71 3.77 -23.53
N VAL A 150 2.16 4.01 -22.29
CA VAL A 150 1.77 3.23 -21.12
C VAL A 150 0.72 4.02 -20.35
N GLY A 151 -0.45 3.41 -20.16
CA GLY A 151 -1.53 3.98 -19.36
C GLY A 151 -1.16 4.02 -17.85
N ARG A 152 -1.98 4.70 -17.08
CA ARG A 152 -1.82 4.75 -15.63
C ARG A 152 -1.88 3.33 -15.05
N PRO A 153 -1.00 2.95 -14.12
CA PRO A 153 -1.05 1.64 -13.48
C PRO A 153 -2.38 1.44 -12.76
N ARG A 154 -2.88 0.20 -12.75
CA ARG A 154 -4.10 -0.19 -12.04
C ARG A 154 -3.79 -1.27 -11.02
N TRP A 155 -4.52 -1.24 -9.94
CA TRP A 155 -4.36 -2.16 -8.83
C TRP A 155 -5.70 -2.80 -8.46
N GLN A 156 -5.65 -4.10 -8.18
CA GLN A 156 -6.69 -4.80 -7.44
C GLN A 156 -6.41 -4.60 -5.96
N VAL A 157 -7.28 -3.88 -5.27
CA VAL A 157 -7.19 -3.61 -3.84
C VAL A 157 -8.31 -4.34 -3.12
N GLU A 158 -7.95 -5.38 -2.37
CA GLU A 158 -8.89 -6.23 -1.66
C GLU A 158 -8.75 -6.02 -0.15
N LEU A 159 -9.82 -5.61 0.51
CA LEU A 159 -9.95 -5.68 1.96
C LEU A 159 -10.33 -7.12 2.34
N VAL A 160 -9.33 -7.92 2.71
CA VAL A 160 -9.51 -9.35 3.06
C VAL A 160 -10.23 -9.49 4.41
N ARG A 161 -9.98 -8.57 5.32
CA ARG A 161 -10.56 -8.58 6.67
C ARG A 161 -10.56 -7.19 7.28
N GLN A 162 -11.63 -6.86 8.00
CA GLN A 162 -11.69 -5.76 8.96
C GLN A 162 -12.48 -6.18 10.21
N ARG A 163 -12.25 -5.50 11.34
CA ARG A 163 -12.82 -5.91 12.63
C ARG A 163 -14.34 -5.83 12.65
N ASN A 164 -14.94 -4.79 12.05
CA ASN A 164 -16.36 -4.49 12.13
C ASN A 164 -16.95 -4.19 10.74
N GLY A 165 -16.72 -5.05 9.75
CA GLY A 165 -17.29 -4.87 8.42
C GLY A 165 -16.95 -6.02 7.49
N ASP A 166 -17.59 -6.02 6.33
CA ASP A 166 -17.45 -7.07 5.33
C ASP A 166 -16.22 -6.87 4.46
N PRO A 167 -15.60 -7.94 3.95
CA PRO A 167 -14.60 -7.88 2.92
C PRO A 167 -15.15 -7.27 1.63
N PHE A 168 -14.31 -6.56 0.90
CA PHE A 168 -14.65 -6.04 -0.44
C PHE A 168 -13.40 -5.95 -1.31
N SER A 169 -13.61 -5.74 -2.60
CA SER A 169 -12.54 -5.62 -3.58
C SER A 169 -12.85 -4.49 -4.55
N LEU A 170 -11.83 -3.72 -4.91
CA LEU A 170 -11.92 -2.59 -5.82
C LEU A 170 -10.78 -2.65 -6.84
N GLU A 171 -11.09 -2.30 -8.09
CA GLU A 171 -10.07 -1.89 -9.04
C GLU A 171 -9.83 -0.39 -8.91
N LEU A 172 -8.59 0.01 -8.73
CA LEU A 172 -8.21 1.40 -8.55
C LEU A 172 -7.07 1.77 -9.50
N GLU A 173 -7.06 3.01 -9.94
CA GLU A 173 -5.87 3.60 -10.52
C GLU A 173 -4.84 3.87 -9.43
N ALA A 174 -3.57 3.63 -9.75
CA ALA A 174 -2.46 3.84 -8.83
C ALA A 174 -2.42 5.27 -8.29
N CYS A 175 -1.75 5.44 -7.16
CA CYS A 175 -1.60 6.75 -6.53
C CYS A 175 -0.99 7.78 -7.49
N ASP A 176 -1.52 9.01 -7.44
CA ASP A 176 -0.91 10.17 -8.07
C ASP A 176 0.23 10.75 -7.22
N ALA A 177 0.89 11.81 -7.70
CA ALA A 177 1.95 12.52 -6.99
C ALA A 177 1.53 13.18 -5.66
N LYS A 178 0.26 13.07 -5.29
CA LYS A 178 -0.30 13.50 -3.99
C LYS A 178 -0.77 12.31 -3.14
N GLY A 179 -0.39 11.09 -3.51
CA GLY A 179 -0.79 9.86 -2.83
C GLY A 179 -2.29 9.53 -2.94
N ARG A 180 -3.01 10.04 -3.95
CA ARG A 180 -4.44 9.84 -4.11
C ARG A 180 -4.72 8.72 -5.10
N LEU A 181 -5.50 7.74 -4.67
CA LEU A 181 -6.10 6.72 -5.52
C LEU A 181 -7.29 7.29 -6.30
N ALA A 182 -7.58 6.72 -7.46
CA ALA A 182 -8.79 7.06 -8.22
C ALA A 182 -9.54 5.78 -8.62
N LEU A 183 -10.85 5.89 -8.74
CA LEU A 183 -11.63 4.87 -9.43
C LEU A 183 -11.32 5.01 -10.94
N PRO A 184 -11.11 3.88 -11.66
CA PRO A 184 -11.04 3.92 -13.11
C PRO A 184 -12.29 4.62 -13.63
N ALA A 185 -12.12 5.57 -14.54
CA ALA A 185 -13.25 6.11 -15.25
C ALA A 185 -13.98 4.91 -15.87
N ALA A 186 -15.24 4.71 -15.49
CA ALA A 186 -16.05 3.72 -16.18
C ALA A 186 -15.90 4.05 -17.65
N THR A 187 -15.46 3.09 -18.45
CA THR A 187 -15.53 3.18 -19.91
C THR A 187 -17.02 3.12 -20.22
N ALA A 188 -17.73 4.13 -19.74
CA ALA A 188 -19.14 4.30 -19.99
C ALA A 188 -19.21 4.57 -21.49
N ASP A 189 -19.44 3.47 -22.23
CA ASP A 189 -20.41 3.46 -23.29
C ASP A 189 -20.40 4.68 -24.24
N ARG A 190 -19.17 5.20 -24.52
CA ARG A 190 -19.03 6.12 -25.66
C ARG A 190 -19.43 5.45 -26.97
N THR A 191 -19.28 4.14 -27.07
CA THR A 191 -19.69 3.36 -28.23
C THR A 191 -21.22 3.27 -28.32
N ALA A 192 -21.92 3.00 -27.24
CA ALA A 192 -23.38 2.95 -27.21
C ALA A 192 -24.04 4.35 -27.35
N ALA A 193 -23.40 5.40 -26.88
CA ALA A 193 -23.86 6.78 -27.10
C ALA A 193 -23.66 7.23 -28.56
N GLN A 194 -22.57 6.81 -29.20
CA GLN A 194 -22.32 7.08 -30.61
C GLN A 194 -23.23 6.28 -31.54
N GLU A 195 -23.48 5.00 -31.24
CA GLU A 195 -24.44 4.17 -32.01
C GLU A 195 -25.87 4.67 -31.88
N ARG A 196 -26.29 5.14 -30.70
CA ARG A 196 -27.62 5.76 -30.53
C ARG A 196 -27.71 7.12 -31.26
N ALA A 197 -26.65 7.92 -31.28
CA ALA A 197 -26.64 9.18 -32.04
C ALA A 197 -26.73 8.96 -33.56
N ILE A 198 -26.12 7.90 -34.09
CA ILE A 198 -26.16 7.55 -35.50
C ILE A 198 -27.54 6.94 -35.87
N SER A 199 -28.16 6.18 -34.98
CA SER A 199 -29.48 5.59 -35.18
C SER A 199 -30.64 6.60 -35.15
N HIS A 200 -30.47 7.77 -34.57
CA HIS A 200 -31.42 8.87 -34.56
C HIS A 200 -31.25 9.89 -35.67
N ALA A 201 -30.22 9.75 -36.51
CA ALA A 201 -29.92 10.62 -37.64
C ALA A 201 -30.19 9.97 -39.01
N ALA A 202 -30.87 8.82 -39.06
CA ALA A 202 -31.28 8.11 -40.27
C ALA A 202 -32.78 8.10 -40.47
#